data_b8d02e0d17e4535b085f18fe9c27d13a
#
_entry.id   b8d02e0d17e4535b085f18fe9c27d13a
#
_cell.length_a   1.000
_cell.length_b   1.000
_cell.length_c   1.000
_cell.angle_alpha   90.00
_cell.angle_beta   90.00
_cell.angle_gamma   90.00
#
_symmetry.space_group_name_H-M   'P 1'
#
loop_
_entity.id
_entity.type
_entity.pdbx_description
1 polymer ?
#
loop_
_entity_poly.entity_id
_entity_poly.type
_entity_poly.pdbx_seq_one_letter_code
_entity_poly.pdbx_strand_id
1 'polypeptide(L)'
;LPPKIILPTSAEGVVYFIDEAGSKGSLGDFFVTAAVRTTDPDLLTRTVKAIRDRHRFAAAEELKFAKVTKRSEPILSEVFREVVNSGVTFGAFVLDKRHFDPWSSRSQWQGHLFATERLLRGLLTRREIAVALLDHIDVPEGVSYGDHLMHNINERFGNKRIAAAVSLDSRTCAGLQIADLVASAVFHARKKIEDGGIETFLDDSSPKARLARDIAASLGSTYFKDCSSEVLQIQTSHEKSLRELRKKTILEVSADALASG
;
A
#
# COMPACT_ATOMS: atom_id res chain seq x y z
N LEU A 1 6.27 -31.80 -14.48
CA LEU A 1 4.85 -31.46 -14.38
C LEU A 1 4.77 -30.08 -13.69
N PRO A 2 3.96 -29.13 -14.20
CA PRO A 2 3.77 -27.89 -13.49
C PRO A 2 3.20 -28.16 -12.08
N PRO A 3 3.56 -27.35 -11.07
CA PRO A 3 3.08 -27.54 -9.72
C PRO A 3 1.54 -27.54 -9.71
N LYS A 4 0.96 -28.49 -9.00
CA LYS A 4 -0.49 -28.60 -8.88
C LYS A 4 -1.01 -27.40 -8.12
N ILE A 5 -1.76 -26.53 -8.78
CA ILE A 5 -2.38 -25.36 -8.14
C ILE A 5 -3.51 -25.89 -7.23
N ILE A 6 -3.31 -25.83 -5.94
CA ILE A 6 -4.35 -26.16 -4.95
C ILE A 6 -5.08 -24.86 -4.61
N LEU A 7 -6.33 -24.75 -5.06
CA LEU A 7 -7.20 -23.68 -4.62
C LEU A 7 -7.81 -24.03 -3.27
N PRO A 8 -7.96 -23.06 -2.34
CA PRO A 8 -8.69 -23.31 -1.09
C PRO A 8 -10.15 -23.70 -1.41
N THR A 9 -10.69 -24.65 -0.66
CA THR A 9 -12.07 -25.18 -0.86
C THR A 9 -13.18 -24.14 -0.63
N SER A 10 -12.86 -23.01 0.01
CA SER A 10 -13.74 -21.86 0.17
C SER A 10 -12.89 -20.60 0.06
N ALA A 11 -12.61 -20.17 -1.17
CA ALA A 11 -11.85 -18.95 -1.41
C ALA A 11 -12.81 -17.77 -1.59
N GLU A 12 -12.52 -16.67 -0.90
CA GLU A 12 -13.15 -15.38 -1.14
C GLU A 12 -12.34 -14.63 -2.21
N GLY A 13 -13.02 -14.13 -3.23
CA GLY A 13 -12.41 -13.24 -4.23
C GLY A 13 -12.28 -11.83 -3.65
N VAL A 14 -11.08 -11.26 -3.66
CA VAL A 14 -10.83 -9.90 -3.15
C VAL A 14 -10.03 -9.08 -4.14
N VAL A 15 -10.24 -7.76 -4.11
CA VAL A 15 -9.47 -6.79 -4.89
C VAL A 15 -8.64 -5.94 -3.93
N TYR A 16 -7.35 -5.81 -4.21
CA TYR A 16 -6.43 -4.89 -3.57
C TYR A 16 -6.09 -3.77 -4.54
N PHE A 17 -6.40 -2.53 -4.18
CA PHE A 17 -5.90 -1.34 -4.86
C PHE A 17 -4.67 -0.86 -4.10
N ILE A 18 -3.55 -0.71 -4.78
CA ILE A 18 -2.25 -0.47 -4.14
C ILE A 18 -1.58 0.75 -4.76
N ASP A 19 -1.17 1.67 -3.89
CA ASP A 19 -0.43 2.87 -4.25
C ASP A 19 0.65 3.15 -3.19
N GLU A 20 1.57 4.05 -3.50
CA GLU A 20 2.71 4.38 -2.67
C GLU A 20 2.87 5.88 -2.43
N ALA A 21 3.55 6.22 -1.35
CA ALA A 21 3.97 7.58 -1.03
C ALA A 21 5.37 7.62 -0.44
N GLY A 22 6.07 8.71 -0.68
CA GLY A 22 7.39 8.95 -0.13
C GLY A 22 8.45 9.16 -1.19
N SER A 23 9.69 9.32 -0.73
CA SER A 23 10.81 9.63 -1.61
C SER A 23 11.27 8.39 -2.36
N LYS A 24 11.29 8.47 -3.68
CA LYS A 24 11.86 7.45 -4.54
C LYS A 24 13.38 7.39 -4.34
N GLY A 25 13.91 6.17 -4.26
CA GLY A 25 15.35 5.94 -4.06
C GLY A 25 15.86 6.32 -2.67
N SER A 26 17.09 6.77 -2.58
CA SER A 26 17.80 7.10 -1.32
C SER A 26 17.35 8.39 -0.63
N LEU A 27 16.47 9.18 -1.25
CA LEU A 27 16.00 10.44 -0.68
C LEU A 27 14.91 10.23 0.37
N GLY A 28 15.07 10.86 1.55
CA GLY A 28 14.13 10.81 2.68
C GLY A 28 14.12 9.48 3.44
N ASP A 29 13.55 9.49 4.64
CA ASP A 29 13.66 8.38 5.60
C ASP A 29 12.57 7.32 5.44
N PHE A 30 11.41 7.69 4.91
CA PHE A 30 10.27 6.80 4.81
C PHE A 30 9.82 6.58 3.37
N PHE A 31 9.34 5.37 3.13
CA PHE A 31 8.54 5.01 1.97
C PHE A 31 7.35 4.18 2.45
N VAL A 32 6.16 4.50 1.96
CA VAL A 32 4.92 3.85 2.38
C VAL A 32 4.25 3.25 1.17
N THR A 33 3.91 1.97 1.26
CA THR A 33 3.00 1.32 0.31
C THR A 33 1.70 1.03 1.05
N ALA A 34 0.56 1.43 0.50
CA ALA A 34 -0.74 1.18 1.11
C ALA A 34 -1.67 0.43 0.17
N ALA A 35 -2.62 -0.29 0.76
CA ALA A 35 -3.64 -1.02 0.04
C ALA A 35 -5.04 -0.75 0.61
N VAL A 36 -6.00 -0.68 -0.30
CA VAL A 36 -7.43 -0.77 -0.02
C VAL A 36 -7.89 -2.15 -0.45
N ARG A 37 -8.44 -2.93 0.48
CA ARG A 37 -8.98 -4.26 0.23
C ARG A 37 -10.50 -4.21 0.23
N THR A 38 -11.12 -4.78 -0.79
CA THR A 38 -12.57 -4.90 -0.89
C THR A 38 -13.00 -6.19 -1.58
N THR A 39 -14.19 -6.69 -1.23
CA THR A 39 -14.90 -7.75 -1.96
C THR A 39 -15.89 -7.20 -2.96
N ASP A 40 -16.22 -5.88 -2.88
CA ASP A 40 -17.13 -5.19 -3.78
C ASP A 40 -16.49 -3.89 -4.30
N PRO A 41 -15.66 -3.96 -5.37
CA PRO A 41 -15.02 -2.80 -5.98
C PRO A 41 -16.03 -1.82 -6.61
N ASP A 42 -17.19 -2.31 -6.98
CA ASP A 42 -18.27 -1.51 -7.55
C ASP A 42 -18.91 -0.61 -6.49
N LEU A 43 -19.16 -1.13 -5.28
CA LEU A 43 -19.67 -0.33 -4.16
C LEU A 43 -18.70 0.79 -3.81
N LEU A 44 -17.40 0.50 -3.72
CA LEU A 44 -16.37 1.51 -3.49
C LEU A 44 -16.43 2.62 -4.55
N THR A 45 -16.47 2.23 -5.82
CA THR A 45 -16.50 3.18 -6.95
C THR A 45 -17.76 4.05 -6.94
N ARG A 46 -18.93 3.44 -6.68
CA ARG A 46 -20.20 4.18 -6.57
C ARG A 46 -20.22 5.12 -5.38
N THR A 47 -19.67 4.71 -4.24
CA THR A 47 -19.57 5.56 -3.04
C THR A 47 -18.75 6.81 -3.33
N VAL A 48 -17.55 6.65 -3.91
CA VAL A 48 -16.70 7.78 -4.29
C VAL A 48 -17.42 8.69 -5.30
N LYS A 49 -18.04 8.10 -6.33
CA LYS A 49 -18.77 8.86 -7.35
C LYS A 49 -19.91 9.68 -6.77
N ALA A 50 -20.74 9.09 -5.90
CA ALA A 50 -21.89 9.76 -5.28
C ALA A 50 -21.50 11.04 -4.53
N ILE A 51 -20.36 11.02 -3.82
CA ILE A 51 -19.89 12.20 -3.09
C ILE A 51 -19.32 13.24 -4.05
N ARG A 52 -18.55 12.82 -5.05
CA ARG A 52 -18.05 13.71 -6.09
C ARG A 52 -19.19 14.45 -6.79
N ASP A 53 -20.24 13.74 -7.16
CA ASP A 53 -21.44 14.32 -7.82
C ASP A 53 -22.14 15.32 -6.88
N ARG A 54 -22.30 14.99 -5.59
CA ARG A 54 -22.89 15.87 -4.56
C ARG A 54 -22.13 17.20 -4.43
N HIS A 55 -20.81 17.14 -4.43
CA HIS A 55 -19.96 18.34 -4.30
C HIS A 55 -19.60 18.97 -5.64
N ARG A 56 -20.16 18.49 -6.74
CA ARG A 56 -19.81 18.94 -8.11
C ARG A 56 -18.29 18.92 -8.35
N PHE A 57 -17.64 17.93 -7.78
CA PHE A 57 -16.21 17.70 -7.98
C PHE A 57 -16.01 17.13 -9.39
N ALA A 58 -15.26 17.83 -10.26
CA ALA A 58 -15.15 17.45 -11.65
C ALA A 58 -14.67 15.99 -11.82
N ALA A 59 -15.27 15.24 -12.74
CA ALA A 59 -14.93 13.85 -12.96
C ALA A 59 -13.45 13.66 -13.36
N ALA A 60 -12.87 14.65 -14.04
CA ALA A 60 -11.45 14.66 -14.43
C ALA A 60 -10.51 15.10 -13.29
N GLU A 61 -11.02 15.59 -12.17
CA GLU A 61 -10.21 16.02 -11.04
C GLU A 61 -9.89 14.81 -10.17
N GLU A 62 -8.62 14.50 -10.05
CA GLU A 62 -8.10 13.38 -9.29
C GLU A 62 -8.19 13.65 -7.77
N LEU A 63 -8.69 12.68 -6.99
CA LEU A 63 -8.60 12.73 -5.54
C LEU A 63 -7.15 12.40 -5.14
N LYS A 64 -6.34 13.42 -4.91
CA LYS A 64 -4.92 13.26 -4.65
C LYS A 64 -4.46 14.04 -3.42
N PHE A 65 -3.81 13.36 -2.47
CA PHE A 65 -3.33 13.97 -1.23
C PHE A 65 -2.37 15.15 -1.50
N ALA A 66 -1.50 15.02 -2.50
CA ALA A 66 -0.56 16.08 -2.85
C ALA A 66 -1.24 17.41 -3.24
N LYS A 67 -2.47 17.34 -3.81
CA LYS A 67 -3.24 18.48 -4.31
C LYS A 67 -4.26 19.03 -3.30
N VAL A 68 -4.26 18.58 -2.06
CA VAL A 68 -5.21 19.00 -1.01
C VAL A 68 -5.11 20.49 -0.72
N THR A 69 -6.26 21.14 -0.70
CA THR A 69 -6.47 22.56 -0.39
C THR A 69 -7.49 22.72 0.74
N LYS A 70 -7.64 23.94 1.30
CA LYS A 70 -8.70 24.22 2.29
C LYS A 70 -10.10 23.92 1.78
N ARG A 71 -10.33 24.01 0.45
CA ARG A 71 -11.63 23.75 -0.18
C ARG A 71 -11.89 22.26 -0.37
N SER A 72 -10.88 21.50 -0.81
CA SER A 72 -11.04 20.07 -1.11
C SER A 72 -10.89 19.16 0.12
N GLU A 73 -10.22 19.59 1.17
CA GLU A 73 -9.98 18.79 2.37
C GLU A 73 -11.27 18.25 2.99
N PRO A 74 -12.35 19.02 3.25
CA PRO A 74 -13.58 18.48 3.83
C PRO A 74 -14.26 17.44 2.92
N ILE A 75 -14.17 17.64 1.59
CA ILE A 75 -14.73 16.71 0.60
C ILE A 75 -13.97 15.39 0.64
N LEU A 76 -12.63 15.44 0.66
CA LEU A 76 -11.79 14.25 0.74
C LEU A 76 -11.99 13.49 2.08
N SER A 77 -12.16 14.22 3.19
CA SER A 77 -12.51 13.63 4.48
C SER A 77 -13.87 12.91 4.44
N GLU A 78 -14.87 13.51 3.79
CA GLU A 78 -16.19 12.88 3.60
C GLU A 78 -16.08 11.63 2.72
N VAL A 79 -15.40 11.72 1.55
CA VAL A 79 -15.16 10.57 0.68
C VAL A 79 -14.54 9.42 1.46
N PHE A 80 -13.48 9.71 2.21
CA PHE A 80 -12.76 8.68 2.93
C PHE A 80 -13.62 8.01 4.01
N ARG A 81 -14.38 8.78 4.78
CA ARG A 81 -15.29 8.26 5.82
C ARG A 81 -16.36 7.35 5.23
N GLU A 82 -16.99 7.75 4.13
CA GLU A 82 -18.01 6.92 3.48
C GLU A 82 -17.43 5.65 2.87
N VAL A 83 -16.19 5.71 2.36
CA VAL A 83 -15.49 4.53 1.88
C VAL A 83 -15.20 3.56 3.04
N VAL A 84 -14.77 4.05 4.21
CA VAL A 84 -14.62 3.21 5.41
C VAL A 84 -15.94 2.56 5.81
N ASN A 85 -17.04 3.33 5.81
CA ASN A 85 -18.38 2.84 6.14
C ASN A 85 -18.88 1.79 5.14
N SER A 86 -18.35 1.71 3.92
CA SER A 86 -18.71 0.68 2.94
C SER A 86 -18.10 -0.70 3.21
N GLY A 87 -17.38 -0.87 4.31
CA GLY A 87 -16.84 -2.17 4.74
C GLY A 87 -15.53 -2.57 4.07
N VAL A 88 -14.81 -1.62 3.48
CA VAL A 88 -13.45 -1.86 2.99
C VAL A 88 -12.46 -1.91 4.15
N THR A 89 -11.34 -2.61 3.94
CA THR A 89 -10.23 -2.65 4.90
C THR A 89 -8.96 -2.09 4.29
N PHE A 90 -8.05 -1.65 5.15
CA PHE A 90 -6.86 -0.94 4.74
C PHE A 90 -5.60 -1.57 5.31
N GLY A 91 -4.52 -1.47 4.56
CA GLY A 91 -3.22 -1.86 5.04
C GLY A 91 -2.14 -0.89 4.59
N ALA A 92 -1.10 -0.75 5.40
CA ALA A 92 0.09 -0.02 5.02
C ALA A 92 1.36 -0.73 5.49
N PHE A 93 2.37 -0.74 4.65
CA PHE A 93 3.73 -1.11 5.01
C PHE A 93 4.59 0.14 4.97
N VAL A 94 5.15 0.49 6.13
CA VAL A 94 6.04 1.64 6.29
C VAL A 94 7.48 1.13 6.25
N LEU A 95 8.20 1.49 5.22
CA LEU A 95 9.63 1.22 5.11
C LEU A 95 10.42 2.38 5.72
N ASP A 96 11.06 2.13 6.85
CA ASP A 96 12.02 3.06 7.45
C ASP A 96 13.40 2.79 6.84
N LYS A 97 13.82 3.65 5.92
CA LYS A 97 15.06 3.49 5.15
C LYS A 97 16.33 3.68 5.99
N ARG A 98 16.22 4.27 7.16
CA ARG A 98 17.37 4.37 8.10
C ARG A 98 17.78 3.00 8.61
N HIS A 99 16.82 2.08 8.72
CA HIS A 99 17.09 0.72 9.15
C HIS A 99 17.36 -0.22 7.97
N PHE A 100 16.66 -0.02 6.86
CA PHE A 100 16.83 -0.82 5.66
C PHE A 100 16.38 -0.07 4.42
N ASP A 101 17.31 0.17 3.52
CA ASP A 101 17.05 0.75 2.21
C ASP A 101 17.16 -0.32 1.12
N PRO A 102 16.03 -0.80 0.55
CA PRO A 102 16.06 -1.79 -0.51
C PRO A 102 16.70 -1.26 -1.80
N TRP A 103 16.72 0.06 -2.02
CA TRP A 103 17.33 0.67 -3.20
C TRP A 103 18.85 0.71 -3.14
N SER A 104 19.46 0.49 -1.98
CA SER A 104 20.93 0.40 -1.87
C SER A 104 21.54 -0.76 -2.69
N SER A 105 20.75 -1.79 -3.01
CA SER A 105 21.20 -2.99 -3.74
C SER A 105 20.25 -3.45 -4.85
N ARG A 106 19.16 -2.71 -5.10
CA ARG A 106 18.15 -3.07 -6.10
C ARG A 106 17.86 -1.88 -7.01
N SER A 107 17.38 -2.18 -8.22
CA SER A 107 16.82 -1.17 -9.10
C SER A 107 15.57 -0.54 -8.49
N GLN A 108 15.11 0.59 -9.04
CA GLN A 108 13.97 1.32 -8.50
C GLN A 108 12.72 0.45 -8.40
N TRP A 109 12.33 -0.21 -9.48
CA TRP A 109 11.14 -1.05 -9.51
C TRP A 109 11.24 -2.27 -8.56
N GLN A 110 12.43 -2.84 -8.38
CA GLN A 110 12.65 -3.95 -7.46
C GLN A 110 12.50 -3.53 -5.98
N GLY A 111 12.87 -2.29 -5.65
CA GLY A 111 12.61 -1.73 -4.32
C GLY A 111 11.11 -1.56 -4.05
N HIS A 112 10.36 -1.08 -5.05
CA HIS A 112 8.89 -1.01 -4.98
C HIS A 112 8.27 -2.41 -4.86
N LEU A 113 8.72 -3.37 -5.68
CA LEU A 113 8.27 -4.76 -5.61
C LEU A 113 8.45 -5.33 -4.22
N PHE A 114 9.61 -5.14 -3.61
CA PHE A 114 9.89 -5.56 -2.23
C PHE A 114 8.87 -5.00 -1.23
N ALA A 115 8.57 -3.69 -1.29
CA ALA A 115 7.63 -3.05 -0.37
C ALA A 115 6.20 -3.58 -0.56
N THR A 116 5.77 -3.74 -1.82
CA THR A 116 4.45 -4.28 -2.18
C THR A 116 4.29 -5.74 -1.75
N GLU A 117 5.32 -6.57 -1.94
CA GLU A 117 5.32 -7.94 -1.44
C GLU A 117 5.18 -8.00 0.09
N ARG A 118 5.88 -7.11 0.81
CA ARG A 118 5.77 -7.03 2.27
C ARG A 118 4.37 -6.67 2.72
N LEU A 119 3.77 -5.67 2.08
CA LEU A 119 2.39 -5.28 2.35
C LEU A 119 1.43 -6.46 2.14
N LEU A 120 1.44 -7.06 0.95
CA LEU A 120 0.52 -8.15 0.61
C LEU A 120 0.72 -9.39 1.48
N ARG A 121 1.95 -9.71 1.87
CA ARG A 121 2.24 -10.83 2.78
C ARG A 121 1.66 -10.62 4.18
N GLY A 122 1.52 -9.37 4.61
CA GLY A 122 0.86 -9.04 5.86
C GLY A 122 -0.67 -9.11 5.77
N LEU A 123 -1.24 -8.76 4.61
CA LEU A 123 -2.69 -8.61 4.43
C LEU A 123 -3.40 -9.87 3.94
N LEU A 124 -2.76 -10.65 3.06
CA LEU A 124 -3.39 -11.82 2.44
C LEU A 124 -3.68 -12.91 3.48
N THR A 125 -4.95 -13.30 3.57
CA THR A 125 -5.37 -14.40 4.42
C THR A 125 -5.32 -15.75 3.69
N ARG A 126 -5.39 -16.85 4.44
CA ARG A 126 -5.35 -18.21 3.85
C ARG A 126 -6.55 -18.55 2.98
N ARG A 127 -7.64 -17.79 3.08
CA ARG A 127 -8.91 -18.05 2.38
C ARG A 127 -9.16 -17.12 1.20
N GLU A 128 -8.21 -16.24 0.87
CA GLU A 128 -8.37 -15.26 -0.19
C GLU A 128 -7.66 -15.66 -1.47
N ILE A 129 -8.30 -15.33 -2.58
CA ILE A 129 -7.69 -15.22 -3.91
C ILE A 129 -7.87 -13.78 -4.36
N ALA A 130 -6.76 -13.10 -4.56
CA ALA A 130 -6.74 -11.66 -4.80
C ALA A 130 -6.46 -11.31 -6.26
N VAL A 131 -7.03 -10.19 -6.69
CA VAL A 131 -6.54 -9.39 -7.82
C VAL A 131 -5.87 -8.14 -7.24
N ALA A 132 -4.63 -7.88 -7.62
CA ALA A 132 -3.89 -6.68 -7.25
C ALA A 132 -3.96 -5.65 -8.39
N LEU A 133 -4.55 -4.50 -8.13
CA LEU A 133 -4.58 -3.33 -9.01
C LEU A 133 -3.58 -2.30 -8.47
N LEU A 134 -2.61 -1.94 -9.28
CA LEU A 134 -1.42 -1.18 -8.89
C LEU A 134 -1.41 0.15 -9.62
N ASP A 135 -0.96 1.24 -8.98
CA ASP A 135 -0.60 2.43 -9.74
C ASP A 135 0.60 2.14 -10.66
N HIS A 136 0.78 2.96 -11.68
CA HIS A 136 1.82 2.74 -12.67
C HIS A 136 3.22 2.89 -12.07
N ILE A 137 4.04 1.86 -12.27
CA ILE A 137 5.45 1.83 -11.87
C ILE A 137 6.30 1.66 -13.12
N ASP A 138 7.28 2.56 -13.31
CA ASP A 138 8.23 2.46 -14.40
C ASP A 138 9.11 1.21 -14.23
N VAL A 139 9.10 0.36 -15.25
CA VAL A 139 9.92 -0.86 -15.32
C VAL A 139 10.71 -0.89 -16.63
N PRO A 140 11.84 -1.62 -16.70
CA PRO A 140 12.56 -1.82 -17.95
C PRO A 140 11.70 -2.51 -19.01
N GLU A 141 12.01 -2.28 -20.27
CA GLU A 141 11.36 -2.96 -21.40
C GLU A 141 11.42 -4.48 -21.25
N GLY A 142 10.31 -5.16 -21.50
CA GLY A 142 10.17 -6.61 -21.37
C GLY A 142 9.95 -7.11 -19.93
N VAL A 143 9.95 -6.23 -18.93
CA VAL A 143 9.66 -6.59 -17.52
C VAL A 143 8.20 -6.33 -17.22
N SER A 144 7.50 -7.33 -16.67
CA SER A 144 6.15 -7.18 -16.13
C SER A 144 6.21 -7.15 -14.61
N TYR A 145 5.96 -5.98 -14.02
CA TYR A 145 5.89 -5.83 -12.57
C TYR A 145 4.82 -6.73 -11.93
N GLY A 146 3.65 -6.78 -12.57
CA GLY A 146 2.53 -7.60 -12.09
C GLY A 146 2.85 -9.09 -12.08
N ASP A 147 3.53 -9.59 -13.12
CA ASP A 147 3.91 -11.01 -13.19
C ASP A 147 4.95 -11.37 -12.12
N HIS A 148 5.94 -10.51 -11.89
CA HIS A 148 6.89 -10.70 -10.79
C HIS A 148 6.21 -10.71 -9.43
N LEU A 149 5.30 -9.77 -9.16
CA LEU A 149 4.56 -9.70 -7.91
C LEU A 149 3.73 -10.96 -7.69
N MET A 150 2.97 -11.36 -8.72
CA MET A 150 2.13 -12.56 -8.68
C MET A 150 2.96 -13.82 -8.45
N HIS A 151 4.06 -13.98 -9.18
CA HIS A 151 4.96 -15.12 -9.05
C HIS A 151 5.54 -15.22 -7.64
N ASN A 152 6.16 -14.14 -7.15
CA ASN A 152 6.85 -14.12 -5.86
C ASN A 152 5.90 -14.38 -4.68
N ILE A 153 4.70 -13.80 -4.71
CA ILE A 153 3.69 -14.04 -3.67
C ILE A 153 3.19 -15.48 -3.72
N ASN A 154 2.83 -16.00 -4.90
CA ASN A 154 2.29 -17.34 -5.05
C ASN A 154 3.33 -18.42 -4.69
N GLU A 155 4.59 -18.24 -5.12
CA GLU A 155 5.69 -19.12 -4.73
C GLU A 155 5.91 -19.10 -3.21
N ARG A 156 5.94 -17.93 -2.59
CA ARG A 156 6.12 -17.79 -1.15
C ARG A 156 5.05 -18.51 -0.32
N PHE A 157 3.79 -18.45 -0.77
CA PHE A 157 2.68 -19.12 -0.10
C PHE A 157 2.52 -20.60 -0.50
N GLY A 158 3.25 -21.06 -1.51
CA GLY A 158 3.15 -22.42 -2.05
C GLY A 158 1.79 -22.73 -2.68
N ASN A 159 0.99 -21.71 -2.99
CA ASN A 159 -0.31 -21.84 -3.64
C ASN A 159 -0.73 -20.50 -4.32
N LYS A 160 -1.81 -20.56 -5.12
CA LYS A 160 -2.33 -19.38 -5.81
C LYS A 160 -3.06 -18.46 -4.82
N ARG A 161 -2.45 -17.32 -4.50
CA ARG A 161 -3.01 -16.25 -3.68
C ARG A 161 -3.36 -15.02 -4.51
N ILE A 162 -2.55 -14.71 -5.51
CA ILE A 162 -2.80 -13.64 -6.47
C ILE A 162 -3.15 -14.28 -7.80
N ALA A 163 -4.38 -14.02 -8.28
CA ALA A 163 -4.87 -14.50 -9.55
C ALA A 163 -4.37 -13.65 -10.71
N ALA A 164 -4.28 -12.33 -10.49
CA ALA A 164 -3.75 -11.36 -11.44
C ALA A 164 -3.19 -10.15 -10.69
N ALA A 165 -2.19 -9.49 -11.28
CA ALA A 165 -1.69 -8.20 -10.83
C ALA A 165 -1.55 -7.30 -12.06
N VAL A 166 -2.23 -6.14 -12.05
CA VAL A 166 -2.38 -5.27 -13.22
C VAL A 166 -2.10 -3.82 -12.82
N SER A 167 -1.27 -3.13 -13.60
CA SER A 167 -1.06 -1.68 -13.45
C SER A 167 -2.17 -0.91 -14.16
N LEU A 168 -2.73 0.10 -13.50
CA LEU A 168 -3.78 0.97 -13.99
C LEU A 168 -3.38 2.44 -13.87
N ASP A 169 -4.07 3.29 -14.62
CA ASP A 169 -3.99 4.74 -14.44
C ASP A 169 -4.85 5.16 -13.23
N SER A 170 -4.21 5.67 -12.18
CA SER A 170 -4.89 6.11 -10.95
C SER A 170 -5.94 7.20 -11.21
N ARG A 171 -5.79 8.01 -12.26
CA ARG A 171 -6.78 9.05 -12.63
C ARG A 171 -8.18 8.50 -12.92
N THR A 172 -8.26 7.26 -13.37
CA THR A 172 -9.52 6.60 -13.75
C THR A 172 -9.99 5.57 -12.72
N CYS A 173 -9.21 5.30 -11.69
CA CYS A 173 -9.46 4.25 -10.71
C CYS A 173 -9.67 4.81 -9.30
N ALA A 174 -10.92 4.85 -8.85
CA ALA A 174 -11.27 5.38 -7.52
C ALA A 174 -10.52 4.64 -6.38
N GLY A 175 -10.38 3.33 -6.48
CA GLY A 175 -9.68 2.54 -5.44
C GLY A 175 -8.21 2.92 -5.31
N LEU A 176 -7.50 3.19 -6.42
CA LEU A 176 -6.12 3.68 -6.39
C LEU A 176 -6.04 5.08 -5.79
N GLN A 177 -6.98 5.98 -6.10
CA GLN A 177 -7.03 7.31 -5.48
C GLN A 177 -7.22 7.23 -3.96
N ILE A 178 -8.03 6.29 -3.46
CA ILE A 178 -8.18 6.05 -2.02
C ILE A 178 -6.88 5.46 -1.43
N ALA A 179 -6.19 4.59 -2.14
CA ALA A 179 -4.90 4.06 -1.71
C ALA A 179 -3.82 5.16 -1.62
N ASP A 180 -3.77 6.11 -2.60
CA ASP A 180 -2.91 7.31 -2.53
C ASP A 180 -3.19 8.12 -1.26
N LEU A 181 -4.47 8.35 -0.94
CA LEU A 181 -4.83 9.11 0.26
C LEU A 181 -4.30 8.43 1.54
N VAL A 182 -4.39 7.12 1.64
CA VAL A 182 -3.87 6.36 2.81
C VAL A 182 -2.35 6.39 2.84
N ALA A 183 -1.68 6.02 1.74
CA ALA A 183 -0.22 5.99 1.66
C ALA A 183 0.37 7.36 2.01
N SER A 184 -0.19 8.41 1.41
CA SER A 184 0.26 9.78 1.60
C SER A 184 -0.05 10.33 3.00
N ALA A 185 -1.19 9.97 3.61
CA ALA A 185 -1.53 10.37 4.97
C ALA A 185 -0.58 9.72 5.99
N VAL A 186 -0.32 8.41 5.86
CA VAL A 186 0.64 7.68 6.71
C VAL A 186 2.04 8.27 6.55
N PHE A 187 2.49 8.49 5.31
CA PHE A 187 3.79 9.11 5.05
C PHE A 187 3.91 10.50 5.68
N HIS A 188 2.90 11.37 5.48
CA HIS A 188 2.87 12.71 6.03
C HIS A 188 2.96 12.71 7.56
N ALA A 189 2.18 11.85 8.22
CA ALA A 189 2.23 11.71 9.68
C ALA A 189 3.59 11.23 10.17
N ARG A 190 4.14 10.17 9.57
CA ARG A 190 5.46 9.63 9.95
C ARG A 190 6.57 10.68 9.82
N LYS A 191 6.57 11.43 8.71
CA LYS A 191 7.54 12.50 8.51
C LYS A 191 7.39 13.61 9.52
N LYS A 192 6.18 14.10 9.78
CA LYS A 192 5.92 15.16 10.76
C LYS A 192 6.32 14.77 12.19
N ILE A 193 6.03 13.52 12.57
CA ILE A 193 6.39 12.99 13.88
C ILE A 193 7.90 12.85 14.02
N GLU A 194 8.59 12.44 12.97
CA GLU A 194 10.05 12.36 12.97
C GLU A 194 10.70 13.74 13.08
N ASP A 195 10.18 14.72 12.34
CA ASP A 195 10.72 16.08 12.29
C ASP A 195 10.52 16.85 13.62
N GLY A 196 9.48 16.56 14.41
CA GLY A 196 9.16 17.37 15.59
C GLY A 196 8.28 16.70 16.66
N GLY A 197 8.11 15.39 16.63
CA GLY A 197 7.29 14.65 17.59
C GLY A 197 5.80 14.63 17.25
N ILE A 198 5.05 13.88 18.06
CA ILE A 198 3.60 13.66 17.84
C ILE A 198 2.82 14.99 17.88
N GLU A 199 3.15 15.88 18.79
CA GLU A 199 2.47 17.18 18.94
C GLU A 199 2.61 18.02 17.67
N THR A 200 3.75 17.99 16.99
CA THR A 200 3.95 18.68 15.71
C THR A 200 2.98 18.22 14.63
N PHE A 201 2.62 16.94 14.61
CA PHE A 201 1.59 16.42 13.70
C PHE A 201 0.18 16.78 14.16
N LEU A 202 -0.10 16.72 15.46
CA LEU A 202 -1.44 16.96 16.01
C LEU A 202 -1.82 18.44 15.93
N ASP A 203 -0.88 19.36 16.11
CA ASP A 203 -1.11 20.80 16.14
C ASP A 203 -1.02 21.46 14.74
N ASP A 204 -0.53 20.73 13.71
CA ASP A 204 -0.43 21.30 12.36
C ASP A 204 -1.82 21.58 11.76
N SER A 205 -2.11 22.86 11.53
CA SER A 205 -3.38 23.32 10.97
C SER A 205 -3.45 23.30 9.43
N SER A 206 -2.42 22.79 8.75
CA SER A 206 -2.41 22.68 7.31
C SER A 206 -3.52 21.75 6.78
N PRO A 207 -4.06 21.98 5.59
CA PRO A 207 -5.09 21.11 5.01
C PRO A 207 -4.64 19.64 4.91
N LYS A 208 -3.35 19.39 4.61
CA LYS A 208 -2.79 18.05 4.55
C LYS A 208 -2.77 17.36 5.92
N ALA A 209 -2.36 18.08 6.96
CA ALA A 209 -2.33 17.52 8.30
C ALA A 209 -3.74 17.25 8.84
N ARG A 210 -4.71 18.15 8.56
CA ARG A 210 -6.12 17.92 8.93
C ARG A 210 -6.67 16.68 8.24
N LEU A 211 -6.51 16.58 6.91
CA LEU A 211 -6.95 15.41 6.16
C LEU A 211 -6.28 14.13 6.68
N ALA A 212 -4.98 14.15 6.97
CA ALA A 212 -4.28 12.98 7.50
C ALA A 212 -4.83 12.56 8.88
N ARG A 213 -5.18 13.53 9.76
CA ARG A 213 -5.83 13.23 11.04
C ARG A 213 -7.24 12.69 10.88
N ASP A 214 -8.04 13.24 9.95
CA ASP A 214 -9.39 12.75 9.65
C ASP A 214 -9.36 11.31 9.11
N ILE A 215 -8.40 11.00 8.23
CA ILE A 215 -8.16 9.65 7.73
C ILE A 215 -7.76 8.73 8.91
N ALA A 216 -6.81 9.15 9.76
CA ALA A 216 -6.40 8.39 10.93
C ALA A 216 -7.59 8.09 11.85
N ALA A 217 -8.36 9.12 12.20
CA ALA A 217 -9.54 8.99 13.05
C ALA A 217 -10.60 8.04 12.46
N SER A 218 -10.87 8.13 11.16
CA SER A 218 -11.79 7.22 10.45
C SER A 218 -11.33 5.77 10.49
N LEU A 219 -10.03 5.53 10.60
CA LEU A 219 -9.42 4.20 10.69
C LEU A 219 -9.17 3.74 12.15
N GLY A 220 -9.66 4.48 13.14
CA GLY A 220 -9.46 4.16 14.55
C GLY A 220 -8.02 4.36 15.03
N SER A 221 -7.25 5.23 14.39
CA SER A 221 -5.88 5.56 14.74
C SER A 221 -5.75 7.05 15.08
N THR A 222 -4.79 7.41 15.93
CA THR A 222 -4.50 8.83 16.22
C THR A 222 -3.40 9.38 15.30
N TYR A 223 -2.37 8.58 15.03
CA TYR A 223 -1.18 9.02 14.29
C TYR A 223 -0.53 7.89 13.48
N PHE A 224 -1.30 6.89 13.07
CA PHE A 224 -0.84 5.76 12.23
C PHE A 224 0.33 4.96 12.83
N LYS A 225 0.29 4.69 14.15
CA LYS A 225 1.22 3.73 14.74
C LYS A 225 0.98 2.33 14.17
N ASP A 226 1.96 1.45 14.32
CA ASP A 226 1.81 0.05 13.98
C ASP A 226 0.62 -0.55 14.73
N CYS A 227 -0.26 -1.21 14.01
CA CYS A 227 -1.49 -1.80 14.53
C CYS A 227 -1.97 -2.96 13.68
N SER A 228 -2.85 -3.76 14.28
CA SER A 228 -3.62 -4.78 13.57
C SER A 228 -5.04 -4.76 14.13
N SER A 229 -5.96 -4.16 13.38
CA SER A 229 -7.38 -4.11 13.69
C SER A 229 -8.18 -4.71 12.53
N GLU A 230 -9.50 -4.80 12.68
CA GLU A 230 -10.40 -5.28 11.62
C GLU A 230 -10.41 -4.34 10.39
N VAL A 231 -10.19 -3.06 10.58
CA VAL A 231 -10.26 -2.03 9.54
C VAL A 231 -8.88 -1.65 9.01
N LEU A 232 -7.86 -1.62 9.88
CA LEU A 232 -6.54 -1.09 9.54
C LEU A 232 -5.43 -2.01 10.05
N GLN A 233 -4.49 -2.33 9.17
CA GLN A 233 -3.24 -2.97 9.53
C GLN A 233 -2.06 -2.11 9.07
N ILE A 234 -1.21 -1.71 10.01
CA ILE A 234 0.05 -0.99 9.71
C ILE A 234 1.22 -1.77 10.28
N GLN A 235 2.22 -1.97 9.45
CA GLN A 235 3.47 -2.61 9.83
C GLN A 235 4.66 -1.77 9.36
N THR A 236 5.56 -1.44 10.29
CA THR A 236 6.84 -0.79 9.97
C THR A 236 7.95 -1.83 9.86
N SER A 237 8.89 -1.60 8.94
CA SER A 237 10.11 -2.41 8.84
C SER A 237 10.97 -2.23 10.10
N HIS A 238 11.13 -3.29 10.89
CA HIS A 238 11.98 -3.26 12.07
C HIS A 238 13.34 -3.90 11.80
N GLU A 239 14.38 -3.35 12.39
CA GLU A 239 15.77 -3.81 12.23
C GLU A 239 15.93 -5.32 12.52
N LYS A 240 15.23 -5.85 13.52
CA LYS A 240 15.31 -7.27 13.90
C LYS A 240 14.81 -8.20 12.80
N SER A 241 13.65 -7.91 12.21
CA SER A 241 13.09 -8.69 11.09
C SER A 241 13.96 -8.64 9.84
N LEU A 242 14.67 -7.54 9.65
CA LEU A 242 15.56 -7.32 8.52
C LEU A 242 16.90 -8.02 8.68
N ARG A 243 17.41 -8.14 9.91
CA ARG A 243 18.62 -8.95 10.22
C ARG A 243 18.40 -10.43 9.94
N GLU A 244 17.24 -10.96 10.27
CA GLU A 244 16.87 -12.34 9.95
C GLU A 244 16.78 -12.59 8.44
N LEU A 245 16.25 -11.63 7.69
CA LEU A 245 16.19 -11.67 6.23
C LEU A 245 17.58 -11.61 5.59
N ARG A 246 18.43 -10.69 6.07
CA ARG A 246 19.82 -10.60 5.58
C ARG A 246 20.58 -11.92 5.78
N LYS A 247 20.41 -12.57 6.93
CA LYS A 247 21.00 -13.89 7.19
C LYS A 247 20.50 -14.93 6.20
N LYS A 248 19.21 -14.93 5.89
CA LYS A 248 18.61 -15.87 4.95
C LYS A 248 19.10 -15.67 3.52
N THR A 249 19.14 -14.41 3.05
CA THR A 249 19.64 -14.06 1.71
C THR A 249 21.11 -14.40 1.55
N ILE A 250 21.93 -14.16 2.58
CA ILE A 250 23.37 -14.54 2.57
C ILE A 250 23.54 -16.05 2.48
N LEU A 251 22.70 -16.81 3.20
CA LEU A 251 22.75 -18.29 3.16
C LEU A 251 22.30 -18.83 1.79
N GLU A 252 21.28 -18.24 1.18
CA GLU A 252 20.80 -18.62 -0.17
C GLU A 252 21.86 -18.31 -1.23
N VAL A 253 22.46 -17.13 -1.22
CA VAL A 253 23.55 -16.75 -2.16
C VAL A 253 24.78 -17.63 -1.97
N SER A 254 25.11 -17.98 -0.72
CA SER A 254 26.25 -18.88 -0.43
C SER A 254 25.99 -20.32 -0.87
N ALA A 255 24.75 -20.78 -0.80
CA ALA A 255 24.35 -22.12 -1.26
C ALA A 255 24.41 -22.20 -2.80
N ASP A 256 23.94 -21.17 -3.51
CA ASP A 256 24.00 -21.10 -4.98
C ASP A 256 25.44 -21.01 -5.49
N ALA A 257 26.31 -20.29 -4.78
CA ALA A 257 27.74 -20.19 -5.13
C ALA A 257 28.49 -21.54 -4.91
N LEU A 258 28.08 -22.34 -3.95
CA LEU A 258 28.64 -23.67 -3.70
C LEU A 258 28.07 -24.75 -4.64
N ALA A 259 26.89 -24.55 -5.21
CA ALA A 259 26.28 -25.48 -6.17
C ALA A 259 26.75 -25.26 -7.61
N SER A 260 27.43 -24.13 -7.89
CA SER A 260 27.93 -23.72 -9.21
C SER A 260 29.46 -23.84 -9.38
N GLY A 261 30.17 -24.36 -8.39
CA GLY A 261 31.58 -24.71 -8.43
C GLY A 261 31.81 -26.22 -8.32
#